data_a7d2d9971fe199dd4cf2c86d4409a999
#
_entry.id   a7d2d9971fe199dd4cf2c86d4409a999
#
_cell.length_a   1.000
_cell.length_b   1.000
_cell.length_c   1.000
_cell.angle_alpha   90.00
_cell.angle_beta   90.00
_cell.angle_gamma   90.00
#
_symmetry.space_group_name_H-M   'P 1'
#
loop_
_entity.id
_entity.type
_entity.pdbx_description
1 polymer ?
#
loop_
_entity_poly.entity_id
_entity_poly.type
_entity_poly.pdbx_seq_one_letter_code
_entity_poly.pdbx_strand_id
1 'polypeptide(L)'
;GSEMCIRDRSPPLSDKSIELFKENCEKYGFSPQYILPHDSYLINLGHPQEEGLTKSRVAFLDEMRRCEQLGLKLLNFHPGSHLKEISTDECLARIAQSINLALEKTDGVTAVIENTAGQGSNVGFKFEHLAVIIDWIEDKSRVGVCIDSCHAFAGGYDLATAEGYDATWREFDRIIGFEYLRGMHLNDAKKGLDSRVDRHDSLGAGVLGMGFFERLMQDKRFDNIPLILETPNENLWPQEIEKLYGMTFPE
;
A
#
# COMPACT_ATOMS: atom_id res chain seq x y z
N GLY A 1 5.59 13.07 6.39
CA GLY A 1 6.80 12.82 5.63
C GLY A 1 7.17 11.34 5.66
N SER A 2 6.90 10.65 4.59
CA SER A 2 7.09 9.22 4.43
C SER A 2 8.54 8.76 4.25
N GLU A 3 9.52 9.66 4.12
CA GLU A 3 10.88 9.26 3.77
C GLU A 3 11.89 9.20 4.93
N MET A 4 11.46 9.24 6.18
CA MET A 4 12.37 9.09 7.32
C MET A 4 12.50 7.66 7.85
N CYS A 5 12.20 6.66 7.04
CA CYS A 5 12.39 5.24 7.37
C CYS A 5 13.77 4.72 6.99
N ILE A 6 14.82 5.50 7.12
CA ILE A 6 16.10 5.08 6.58
C ILE A 6 17.15 5.03 7.66
N ARG A 7 17.67 3.85 7.83
CA ARG A 7 18.84 3.37 8.58
C ARG A 7 18.53 2.86 9.97
N ASP A 8 18.63 1.57 10.06
CA ASP A 8 18.64 0.77 11.29
C ASP A 8 17.37 0.92 12.14
N ARG A 9 16.97 -0.15 12.75
CA ARG A 9 15.77 -0.24 13.58
C ARG A 9 15.57 1.01 14.40
N SER A 10 14.48 1.73 14.12
CA SER A 10 14.08 2.85 14.98
C SER A 10 13.99 2.35 16.43
N PRO A 11 14.44 3.15 17.42
CA PRO A 11 14.33 2.73 18.82
C PRO A 11 12.86 2.40 19.17
N PRO A 12 12.61 1.55 20.16
CA PRO A 12 11.25 1.29 20.64
C PRO A 12 10.50 2.59 20.92
N LEU A 13 9.21 2.62 20.62
CA LEU A 13 8.37 3.77 20.97
C LEU A 13 8.35 3.93 22.50
N SER A 14 8.57 5.16 22.97
CA SER A 14 8.39 5.47 24.38
C SER A 14 6.89 5.67 24.69
N ASP A 15 6.48 5.38 25.92
CA ASP A 15 5.10 5.63 26.37
C ASP A 15 4.68 7.08 26.09
N LYS A 16 5.57 8.04 26.35
CA LYS A 16 5.35 9.45 26.03
C LYS A 16 5.09 9.72 24.56
N SER A 17 5.80 9.03 23.65
CA SER A 17 5.58 9.20 22.21
C SER A 17 4.24 8.62 21.76
N ILE A 18 3.83 7.49 22.37
CA ILE A 18 2.55 6.83 22.11
C ILE A 18 1.40 7.73 22.60
N GLU A 19 1.50 8.25 23.82
CA GLU A 19 0.50 9.17 24.40
C GLU A 19 0.35 10.42 23.54
N LEU A 20 1.47 11.07 23.20
CA LEU A 20 1.47 12.28 22.37
C LEU A 20 0.86 12.04 20.99
N PHE A 21 1.13 10.90 20.37
CA PHE A 21 0.51 10.54 19.09
C PHE A 21 -1.02 10.45 19.23
N LYS A 22 -1.51 9.72 20.23
CA LYS A 22 -2.94 9.55 20.48
C LYS A 22 -3.64 10.88 20.80
N GLU A 23 -3.02 11.71 21.64
CA GLU A 23 -3.51 13.06 21.95
C GLU A 23 -3.60 13.95 20.71
N ASN A 24 -2.59 13.88 19.82
CA ASN A 24 -2.60 14.64 18.57
C ASN A 24 -3.67 14.13 17.61
N CYS A 25 -3.88 12.83 17.49
CA CYS A 25 -4.97 12.26 16.68
C CYS A 25 -6.33 12.79 17.16
N GLU A 26 -6.58 12.74 18.46
CA GLU A 26 -7.81 13.25 19.07
C GLU A 26 -7.95 14.78 18.85
N LYS A 27 -6.90 15.53 19.15
CA LYS A 27 -6.88 17.01 19.05
C LYS A 27 -7.18 17.49 17.63
N TYR A 28 -6.66 16.80 16.62
CA TYR A 28 -6.79 17.22 15.23
C TYR A 28 -7.85 16.43 14.46
N GLY A 29 -8.60 15.56 15.13
CA GLY A 29 -9.70 14.81 14.53
C GLY A 29 -9.26 13.71 13.57
N PHE A 30 -8.02 13.19 13.70
CA PHE A 30 -7.56 12.07 12.89
C PHE A 30 -8.03 10.75 13.49
N SER A 31 -8.86 10.02 12.74
CA SER A 31 -9.27 8.68 13.15
C SER A 31 -8.21 7.65 12.77
N PRO A 32 -7.74 6.80 13.71
CA PRO A 32 -6.72 5.78 13.47
C PRO A 32 -7.07 4.78 12.35
N GLN A 33 -8.35 4.60 12.04
CA GLN A 33 -8.81 3.73 10.95
C GLN A 33 -8.48 4.26 9.55
N TYR A 34 -8.19 5.56 9.42
CA TYR A 34 -7.82 6.21 8.15
C TYR A 34 -6.33 6.57 8.07
N ILE A 35 -5.54 6.15 9.06
CA ILE A 35 -4.10 6.33 9.04
C ILE A 35 -3.49 5.04 8.51
N LEU A 36 -2.83 5.12 7.35
CA LEU A 36 -2.20 4.00 6.66
C LEU A 36 -0.68 4.23 6.61
N PRO A 37 0.06 3.86 7.67
CA PRO A 37 1.51 3.96 7.64
C PRO A 37 2.12 2.92 6.71
N HIS A 38 3.25 3.25 6.11
CA HIS A 38 4.02 2.34 5.28
C HIS A 38 5.22 1.80 6.06
N ASP A 39 5.55 0.51 5.89
CA ASP A 39 6.74 -0.10 6.45
C ASP A 39 8.02 0.32 5.72
N SER A 40 9.17 -0.17 6.18
CA SER A 40 10.45 0.09 5.52
C SER A 40 10.58 -0.68 4.21
N TYR A 41 10.95 0.00 3.12
CA TYR A 41 11.24 -0.62 1.82
C TYR A 41 12.36 -1.69 1.85
N LEU A 42 13.11 -1.79 2.94
CA LEU A 42 14.13 -2.81 3.14
C LEU A 42 13.55 -4.17 3.56
N ILE A 43 12.27 -4.23 3.94
CA ILE A 43 11.59 -5.45 4.32
C ILE A 43 11.21 -6.23 3.06
N ASN A 44 11.70 -7.47 2.96
CA ASN A 44 11.36 -8.39 1.88
C ASN A 44 10.82 -9.69 2.49
N LEU A 45 9.50 -9.80 2.60
CA LEU A 45 8.83 -10.96 3.21
C LEU A 45 8.91 -12.24 2.37
N GLY A 46 9.32 -12.11 1.10
CA GLY A 46 9.57 -13.21 0.17
C GLY A 46 11.06 -13.51 -0.06
N HIS A 47 11.95 -13.02 0.81
CA HIS A 47 13.40 -13.12 0.61
C HIS A 47 13.85 -14.58 0.39
N PRO A 48 14.67 -14.88 -0.65
CA PRO A 48 15.07 -16.24 -0.99
C PRO A 48 15.98 -16.88 0.06
N GLN A 49 16.83 -16.10 0.72
CA GLN A 49 17.79 -16.58 1.70
C GLN A 49 17.22 -16.46 3.12
N GLU A 50 17.40 -17.51 3.91
CA GLU A 50 16.82 -17.64 5.25
C GLU A 50 17.25 -16.51 6.22
N GLU A 51 18.50 -16.07 6.13
CA GLU A 51 18.98 -14.96 6.97
C GLU A 51 18.24 -13.65 6.64
N GLY A 52 18.07 -13.33 5.34
CA GLY A 52 17.35 -12.15 4.89
C GLY A 52 15.86 -12.22 5.22
N LEU A 53 15.25 -13.40 5.06
CA LEU A 53 13.86 -13.65 5.39
C LEU A 53 13.60 -13.47 6.90
N THR A 54 14.48 -14.02 7.74
CA THR A 54 14.38 -13.89 9.21
C THR A 54 14.50 -12.41 9.62
N LYS A 55 15.44 -11.67 9.06
CA LYS A 55 15.58 -10.23 9.34
C LYS A 55 14.32 -9.45 8.94
N SER A 56 13.77 -9.73 7.77
CA SER A 56 12.54 -9.10 7.27
C SER A 56 11.33 -9.43 8.15
N ARG A 57 11.16 -10.69 8.55
CA ARG A 57 10.07 -11.11 9.46
C ARG A 57 10.13 -10.43 10.82
N VAL A 58 11.34 -10.29 11.38
CA VAL A 58 11.53 -9.58 12.66
C VAL A 58 11.20 -8.08 12.51
N ALA A 59 11.65 -7.45 11.44
CA ALA A 59 11.35 -6.05 11.18
C ALA A 59 9.86 -5.82 10.95
N PHE A 60 9.21 -6.63 10.13
CA PHE A 60 7.77 -6.53 9.87
C PHE A 60 6.93 -6.72 11.14
N LEU A 61 7.28 -7.70 11.97
CA LEU A 61 6.62 -7.89 13.27
C LEU A 61 6.78 -6.67 14.18
N ASP A 62 7.95 -6.01 14.18
CA ASP A 62 8.17 -4.78 14.94
C ASP A 62 7.27 -3.65 14.43
N GLU A 63 7.13 -3.47 13.12
CA GLU A 63 6.22 -2.47 12.53
C GLU A 63 4.74 -2.75 12.87
N MET A 64 4.31 -4.01 12.79
CA MET A 64 2.95 -4.40 13.21
C MET A 64 2.68 -4.06 14.68
N ARG A 65 3.64 -4.35 15.57
CA ARG A 65 3.55 -4.01 17.00
C ARG A 65 3.54 -2.51 17.27
N ARG A 66 4.29 -1.74 16.50
CA ARG A 66 4.25 -0.26 16.58
C ARG A 66 2.87 0.27 16.23
N CYS A 67 2.26 -0.25 15.16
CA CYS A 67 0.88 0.10 14.80
C CYS A 67 -0.10 -0.26 15.93
N GLU A 68 0.03 -1.45 16.52
CA GLU A 68 -0.78 -1.88 17.65
C GLU A 68 -0.63 -0.95 18.86
N GLN A 69 0.59 -0.58 19.26
CA GLN A 69 0.88 0.34 20.37
C GLN A 69 0.28 1.74 20.14
N LEU A 70 0.35 2.23 18.90
CA LEU A 70 -0.22 3.50 18.49
C LEU A 70 -1.75 3.46 18.35
N GLY A 71 -2.36 2.27 18.36
CA GLY A 71 -3.81 2.07 18.18
C GLY A 71 -4.24 2.16 16.71
N LEU A 72 -3.29 2.12 15.78
CA LEU A 72 -3.54 2.10 14.34
C LEU A 72 -4.17 0.77 13.92
N LYS A 73 -4.91 0.79 12.82
CA LYS A 73 -5.67 -0.37 12.32
C LYS A 73 -5.07 -1.01 11.08
N LEU A 74 -4.17 -0.31 10.41
CA LEU A 74 -3.61 -0.68 9.12
C LEU A 74 -2.09 -0.57 9.17
N LEU A 75 -1.39 -1.45 8.44
CA LEU A 75 0.02 -1.30 8.09
C LEU A 75 0.18 -1.65 6.61
N ASN A 76 0.60 -0.68 5.80
CA ASN A 76 0.87 -0.86 4.38
C ASN A 76 2.32 -1.33 4.15
N PHE A 77 2.54 -2.19 3.16
CA PHE A 77 3.87 -2.69 2.83
C PHE A 77 3.93 -3.27 1.41
N HIS A 78 5.10 -3.18 0.79
CA HIS A 78 5.39 -3.93 -0.42
C HIS A 78 5.59 -5.42 -0.09
N PRO A 79 5.00 -6.35 -0.86
CA PRO A 79 5.07 -7.78 -0.51
C PRO A 79 6.49 -8.35 -0.53
N GLY A 80 7.32 -7.92 -1.48
CA GLY A 80 8.71 -8.33 -1.57
C GLY A 80 9.16 -8.73 -2.97
N SER A 81 10.26 -9.46 -3.03
CA SER A 81 10.98 -9.75 -4.25
C SER A 81 11.66 -11.12 -4.19
N HIS A 82 11.58 -11.88 -5.31
CA HIS A 82 12.23 -13.19 -5.42
C HIS A 82 13.73 -13.11 -5.76
N LEU A 83 14.28 -11.91 -5.95
CA LEU A 83 15.68 -11.63 -6.27
C LEU A 83 16.26 -12.47 -7.43
N LYS A 84 15.41 -13.10 -8.23
CA LYS A 84 15.75 -14.07 -9.29
C LYS A 84 16.44 -15.36 -8.78
N GLU A 85 16.33 -15.66 -7.49
CA GLU A 85 16.93 -16.82 -6.84
C GLU A 85 15.90 -17.93 -6.57
N ILE A 86 14.62 -17.60 -6.47
CA ILE A 86 13.50 -18.54 -6.29
C ILE A 86 12.40 -18.24 -7.29
N SER A 87 11.44 -19.14 -7.43
CA SER A 87 10.26 -18.93 -8.27
C SER A 87 9.34 -17.87 -7.69
N THR A 88 8.49 -17.26 -8.54
CA THR A 88 7.43 -16.36 -8.09
C THR A 88 6.52 -17.06 -7.08
N ASP A 89 6.07 -18.27 -7.34
CA ASP A 89 5.16 -19.02 -6.46
C ASP A 89 5.79 -19.28 -5.08
N GLU A 90 7.06 -19.65 -5.05
CA GLU A 90 7.78 -19.81 -3.78
C GLU A 90 7.91 -18.49 -3.02
N CYS A 91 8.16 -17.39 -3.72
CA CYS A 91 8.20 -16.05 -3.13
C CYS A 91 6.84 -15.67 -2.51
N LEU A 92 5.73 -15.86 -3.24
CA LEU A 92 4.39 -15.59 -2.74
C LEU A 92 4.06 -16.45 -1.50
N ALA A 93 4.46 -17.73 -1.50
CA ALA A 93 4.27 -18.61 -0.36
C ALA A 93 5.02 -18.11 0.90
N ARG A 94 6.29 -17.68 0.73
CA ARG A 94 7.08 -17.11 1.83
C ARG A 94 6.49 -15.83 2.37
N ILE A 95 5.93 -14.98 1.50
CA ILE A 95 5.24 -13.74 1.89
C ILE A 95 4.02 -14.07 2.75
N ALA A 96 3.15 -14.95 2.29
CA ALA A 96 1.96 -15.34 3.04
C ALA A 96 2.32 -15.95 4.41
N GLN A 97 3.32 -16.84 4.45
CA GLN A 97 3.82 -17.41 5.71
C GLN A 97 4.35 -16.32 6.65
N SER A 98 5.08 -15.34 6.12
CA SER A 98 5.65 -14.24 6.92
C SER A 98 4.56 -13.36 7.53
N ILE A 99 3.49 -13.10 6.76
CA ILE A 99 2.32 -12.36 7.24
C ILE A 99 1.60 -13.17 8.35
N ASN A 100 1.31 -14.45 8.13
CA ASN A 100 0.67 -15.32 9.13
C ASN A 100 1.44 -15.29 10.46
N LEU A 101 2.77 -15.45 10.41
CA LEU A 101 3.64 -15.40 11.61
C LEU A 101 3.56 -14.06 12.37
N ALA A 102 3.31 -12.96 11.68
CA ALA A 102 3.14 -11.66 12.31
C ALA A 102 1.72 -11.49 12.87
N LEU A 103 0.70 -11.94 12.15
CA LEU A 103 -0.70 -11.91 12.58
C LEU A 103 -0.94 -12.76 13.84
N GLU A 104 -0.27 -13.92 13.97
CA GLU A 104 -0.32 -14.74 15.19
C GLU A 104 0.22 -14.04 16.45
N LYS A 105 1.07 -13.03 16.28
CA LYS A 105 1.80 -12.35 17.38
C LYS A 105 1.35 -10.93 17.64
N THR A 106 0.30 -10.48 16.96
CA THR A 106 -0.26 -9.13 17.06
C THR A 106 -1.77 -9.18 16.99
N ASP A 107 -2.43 -8.13 17.49
CA ASP A 107 -3.88 -7.99 17.48
C ASP A 107 -4.33 -6.67 16.87
N GLY A 108 -5.49 -6.67 16.23
CA GLY A 108 -6.23 -5.46 15.82
C GLY A 108 -5.61 -4.62 14.69
N VAL A 109 -4.49 -5.07 14.11
CA VAL A 109 -3.85 -4.43 12.94
C VAL A 109 -4.01 -5.32 11.72
N THR A 110 -4.43 -4.75 10.60
CA THR A 110 -4.56 -5.41 9.30
C THR A 110 -3.28 -5.24 8.51
N ALA A 111 -2.73 -6.32 7.98
CA ALA A 111 -1.63 -6.32 7.03
C ALA A 111 -2.17 -5.93 5.65
N VAL A 112 -1.78 -4.76 5.15
CA VAL A 112 -2.26 -4.19 3.89
C VAL A 112 -1.18 -4.32 2.83
N ILE A 113 -1.37 -5.23 1.90
CA ILE A 113 -0.41 -5.55 0.85
C ILE A 113 -0.55 -4.53 -0.28
N GLU A 114 0.51 -3.81 -0.59
CA GLU A 114 0.50 -2.90 -1.72
C GLU A 114 0.85 -3.61 -3.02
N ASN A 115 0.16 -3.26 -4.11
CA ASN A 115 0.61 -3.65 -5.44
C ASN A 115 1.91 -2.92 -5.79
N THR A 116 2.76 -3.55 -6.59
CA THR A 116 4.03 -2.97 -7.06
C THR A 116 3.99 -2.71 -8.58
N ALA A 117 4.92 -1.92 -9.07
CA ALA A 117 5.10 -1.73 -10.52
C ALA A 117 5.68 -2.96 -11.23
N GLY A 118 6.17 -3.96 -10.50
CA GLY A 118 6.86 -5.12 -11.08
C GLY A 118 8.27 -4.80 -11.55
N GLN A 119 8.90 -3.76 -10.98
CA GLN A 119 10.27 -3.39 -11.30
C GLN A 119 11.24 -4.45 -10.80
N GLY A 120 12.19 -4.85 -11.63
CA GLY A 120 13.25 -5.79 -11.27
C GLY A 120 12.76 -7.23 -11.05
N SER A 121 12.60 -7.61 -9.80
CA SER A 121 12.12 -8.92 -9.36
C SER A 121 11.03 -8.83 -8.30
N ASN A 122 10.41 -7.64 -8.16
CA ASN A 122 9.31 -7.42 -7.24
C ASN A 122 8.07 -8.21 -7.69
N VAL A 123 7.42 -8.85 -6.73
CA VAL A 123 6.11 -9.50 -6.92
C VAL A 123 4.98 -8.55 -6.47
N GLY A 124 3.71 -8.93 -6.72
CA GLY A 124 2.57 -8.09 -6.34
C GLY A 124 2.10 -7.12 -7.43
N PHE A 125 2.73 -7.10 -8.61
CA PHE A 125 2.32 -6.25 -9.71
C PHE A 125 1.11 -6.78 -10.50
N LYS A 126 0.74 -8.04 -10.28
CA LYS A 126 -0.49 -8.66 -10.81
C LYS A 126 -1.49 -8.85 -9.69
N PHE A 127 -2.76 -8.64 -9.97
CA PHE A 127 -3.83 -8.90 -9.00
C PHE A 127 -3.85 -10.36 -8.57
N GLU A 128 -3.49 -11.31 -9.45
CA GLU A 128 -3.35 -12.72 -9.11
C GLU A 128 -2.27 -12.98 -8.06
N HIS A 129 -1.18 -12.21 -8.04
CA HIS A 129 -0.16 -12.34 -6.99
C HIS A 129 -0.75 -11.98 -5.62
N LEU A 130 -1.52 -10.89 -5.55
CA LEU A 130 -2.17 -10.45 -4.31
C LEU A 130 -3.23 -11.45 -3.86
N ALA A 131 -4.05 -11.95 -4.81
CA ALA A 131 -5.07 -12.95 -4.53
C ALA A 131 -4.45 -14.25 -3.98
N VAL A 132 -3.37 -14.74 -4.57
CA VAL A 132 -2.65 -15.94 -4.08
C VAL A 132 -2.12 -15.73 -2.67
N ILE A 133 -1.53 -14.57 -2.36
CA ILE A 133 -1.07 -14.27 -1.00
C ILE A 133 -2.27 -14.28 -0.03
N ILE A 134 -3.35 -13.59 -0.37
CA ILE A 134 -4.57 -13.54 0.44
C ILE A 134 -5.12 -14.95 0.68
N ASP A 135 -5.18 -15.79 -0.35
CA ASP A 135 -5.69 -17.17 -0.23
C ASP A 135 -4.93 -18.00 0.81
N TRP A 136 -3.64 -17.73 1.00
CA TRP A 136 -2.80 -18.45 1.96
C TRP A 136 -2.72 -17.79 3.35
N ILE A 137 -3.35 -16.62 3.54
CA ILE A 137 -3.50 -16.03 4.87
C ILE A 137 -4.58 -16.79 5.64
N GLU A 138 -4.30 -17.13 6.91
CA GLU A 138 -5.21 -17.87 7.78
C GLU A 138 -6.34 -16.97 8.30
N ASP A 139 -5.98 -15.80 8.82
CA ASP A 139 -6.96 -14.81 9.29
C ASP A 139 -7.30 -13.79 8.19
N LYS A 140 -8.30 -14.12 7.37
CA LYS A 140 -8.79 -13.27 6.27
C LYS A 140 -9.32 -11.91 6.75
N SER A 141 -9.71 -11.79 8.00
CA SER A 141 -10.23 -10.53 8.54
C SER A 141 -9.14 -9.48 8.77
N ARG A 142 -7.89 -9.92 8.83
CA ARG A 142 -6.72 -9.06 9.11
C ARG A 142 -5.75 -8.97 7.94
N VAL A 143 -6.23 -9.16 6.71
CA VAL A 143 -5.48 -8.89 5.48
C VAL A 143 -6.29 -7.97 4.58
N GLY A 144 -5.61 -7.15 3.81
CA GLY A 144 -6.20 -6.29 2.79
C GLY A 144 -5.15 -5.87 1.78
N VAL A 145 -5.58 -5.02 0.84
CA VAL A 145 -4.72 -4.48 -0.20
C VAL A 145 -4.78 -2.96 -0.25
N CYS A 146 -3.68 -2.34 -0.61
CA CYS A 146 -3.58 -0.96 -1.05
C CYS A 146 -3.25 -0.96 -2.54
N ILE A 147 -3.91 -0.11 -3.31
CA ILE A 147 -3.61 0.06 -4.74
C ILE A 147 -2.94 1.41 -4.96
N ASP A 148 -1.68 1.38 -5.34
CA ASP A 148 -0.98 2.53 -5.88
C ASP A 148 -1.30 2.68 -7.36
N SER A 149 -1.77 3.86 -7.76
CA SER A 149 -2.21 4.15 -9.13
C SER A 149 -1.06 4.15 -10.13
N CYS A 150 0.12 4.66 -9.75
CA CYS A 150 1.32 4.60 -10.59
C CYS A 150 1.80 3.16 -10.78
N HIS A 151 1.85 2.38 -9.69
CA HIS A 151 2.25 0.98 -9.73
C HIS A 151 1.30 0.14 -10.57
N ALA A 152 -0.02 0.31 -10.41
CA ALA A 152 -1.03 -0.40 -11.20
C ALA A 152 -0.85 -0.10 -12.69
N PHE A 153 -0.70 1.17 -13.05
CA PHE A 153 -0.50 1.58 -14.45
C PHE A 153 0.82 1.04 -15.01
N ALA A 154 1.90 1.18 -14.28
CA ALA A 154 3.19 0.58 -14.66
C ALA A 154 3.13 -0.95 -14.69
N GLY A 155 2.27 -1.56 -13.89
CA GLY A 155 2.00 -3.00 -13.83
C GLY A 155 1.16 -3.54 -14.98
N GLY A 156 0.57 -2.67 -15.82
CA GLY A 156 -0.18 -3.03 -17.02
C GLY A 156 -1.70 -2.84 -16.91
N TYR A 157 -2.20 -2.24 -15.83
CA TYR A 157 -3.61 -1.93 -15.64
C TYR A 157 -3.90 -0.52 -16.16
N ASP A 158 -4.67 -0.40 -17.24
CA ASP A 158 -5.01 0.91 -17.81
C ASP A 158 -6.00 1.67 -16.92
N LEU A 159 -5.49 2.67 -16.23
CA LEU A 159 -6.29 3.60 -15.42
C LEU A 159 -6.50 4.96 -16.13
N ALA A 160 -5.80 5.22 -17.24
CA ALA A 160 -5.83 6.51 -17.91
C ALA A 160 -7.09 6.70 -18.75
N THR A 161 -7.54 5.67 -19.46
CA THR A 161 -8.77 5.72 -20.27
C THR A 161 -10.01 5.34 -19.45
N ALA A 162 -11.19 5.81 -19.84
CA ALA A 162 -12.43 5.45 -19.14
C ALA A 162 -12.73 3.95 -19.26
N GLU A 163 -12.56 3.39 -20.44
CA GLU A 163 -12.75 1.97 -20.72
C GLU A 163 -11.77 1.09 -19.95
N GLY A 164 -10.50 1.51 -19.89
CA GLY A 164 -9.44 0.83 -19.14
C GLY A 164 -9.68 0.89 -17.63
N TYR A 165 -10.09 2.04 -17.11
CA TYR A 165 -10.48 2.22 -15.72
C TYR A 165 -11.59 1.23 -15.32
N ASP A 166 -12.66 1.18 -16.08
CA ASP A 166 -13.78 0.26 -15.81
C ASP A 166 -13.36 -1.21 -15.94
N ALA A 167 -12.51 -1.54 -16.90
CA ALA A 167 -12.01 -2.90 -17.08
C ALA A 167 -11.11 -3.31 -15.91
N THR A 168 -10.19 -2.45 -15.51
CA THR A 168 -9.26 -2.67 -14.38
C THR A 168 -10.02 -2.95 -13.08
N TRP A 169 -11.01 -2.12 -12.74
CA TRP A 169 -11.73 -2.33 -11.48
C TRP A 169 -12.71 -3.51 -11.51
N ARG A 170 -13.24 -3.87 -12.68
CA ARG A 170 -13.96 -5.16 -12.82
C ARG A 170 -13.02 -6.36 -12.64
N GLU A 171 -11.80 -6.28 -13.16
CA GLU A 171 -10.80 -7.32 -12.99
C GLU A 171 -10.34 -7.43 -11.53
N PHE A 172 -10.11 -6.30 -10.86
CA PHE A 172 -9.80 -6.25 -9.43
C PHE A 172 -10.89 -6.92 -8.60
N ASP A 173 -12.15 -6.56 -8.83
CA ASP A 173 -13.29 -7.14 -8.11
C ASP A 173 -13.39 -8.66 -8.30
N ARG A 174 -13.19 -9.11 -9.54
CA ARG A 174 -13.25 -10.54 -9.89
C ARG A 174 -12.12 -11.36 -9.28
N ILE A 175 -10.91 -10.80 -9.17
CA ILE A 175 -9.71 -11.54 -8.74
C ILE A 175 -9.48 -11.41 -7.24
N ILE A 176 -9.65 -10.22 -6.67
CA ILE A 176 -9.36 -9.90 -5.27
C ILE A 176 -10.63 -9.65 -4.48
N GLY A 177 -11.53 -8.80 -4.99
CA GLY A 177 -12.73 -8.30 -4.32
C GLY A 177 -12.52 -6.96 -3.59
N PHE A 178 -13.49 -6.05 -3.72
CA PHE A 178 -13.44 -4.75 -3.04
C PHE A 178 -13.48 -4.86 -1.51
N GLU A 179 -13.95 -5.98 -0.97
CA GLU A 179 -13.93 -6.26 0.47
C GLU A 179 -12.53 -6.33 1.06
N TYR A 180 -11.50 -6.54 0.23
CA TYR A 180 -10.09 -6.50 0.66
C TYR A 180 -9.43 -5.13 0.46
N LEU A 181 -10.04 -4.18 -0.25
CA LEU A 181 -9.45 -2.86 -0.44
C LEU A 181 -9.45 -2.08 0.88
N ARG A 182 -8.26 -1.59 1.29
CA ARG A 182 -8.08 -0.87 2.55
C ARG A 182 -7.52 0.54 2.38
N GLY A 183 -7.06 0.88 1.19
CA GLY A 183 -6.53 2.20 0.89
C GLY A 183 -6.02 2.30 -0.53
N MET A 184 -5.68 3.51 -0.92
CA MET A 184 -5.00 3.79 -2.19
C MET A 184 -3.89 4.80 -2.01
N HIS A 185 -2.80 4.63 -2.77
CA HIS A 185 -1.84 5.68 -3.02
C HIS A 185 -2.17 6.36 -4.35
N LEU A 186 -2.31 7.68 -4.29
CA LEU A 186 -2.69 8.50 -5.44
C LEU A 186 -1.45 9.19 -6.02
N ASN A 187 -0.90 8.58 -7.04
CA ASN A 187 0.30 9.05 -7.74
C ASN A 187 0.05 9.08 -9.25
N ASP A 188 0.47 10.14 -9.93
CA ASP A 188 0.58 10.08 -11.38
C ASP A 188 1.85 9.31 -11.80
N ALA A 189 1.92 8.85 -13.02
CA ALA A 189 3.01 8.02 -13.51
C ALA A 189 3.86 8.75 -14.55
N LYS A 190 5.18 8.80 -14.34
CA LYS A 190 6.12 9.36 -15.34
C LYS A 190 6.31 8.47 -16.55
N LYS A 191 5.95 7.20 -16.46
CA LYS A 191 6.17 6.21 -17.52
C LYS A 191 4.85 5.62 -18.01
N GLY A 192 4.86 5.12 -19.24
CA GLY A 192 3.67 4.59 -19.87
C GLY A 192 3.18 3.28 -19.28
N LEU A 193 2.01 2.87 -19.73
CA LEU A 193 1.36 1.61 -19.39
C LEU A 193 2.32 0.42 -19.62
N ASP A 194 2.31 -0.52 -18.65
CA ASP A 194 3.14 -1.76 -18.66
C ASP A 194 4.66 -1.50 -18.73
N SER A 195 5.10 -0.33 -18.30
CA SER A 195 6.53 0.04 -18.34
C SER A 195 7.38 -0.70 -17.32
N ARG A 196 6.80 -1.26 -16.26
CA ARG A 196 7.49 -1.86 -15.12
C ARG A 196 8.48 -0.91 -14.46
N VAL A 197 8.18 0.39 -14.46
CA VAL A 197 9.04 1.42 -13.88
C VAL A 197 8.24 2.21 -12.86
N ASP A 198 8.67 2.08 -11.62
CA ASP A 198 8.16 2.84 -10.50
C ASP A 198 8.78 4.25 -10.51
N ARG A 199 8.00 5.22 -10.97
CA ARG A 199 8.37 6.65 -10.97
C ARG A 199 7.11 7.50 -10.88
N HIS A 200 6.85 7.99 -9.69
CA HIS A 200 5.73 8.87 -9.39
C HIS A 200 5.90 10.25 -10.02
N ASP A 201 4.79 10.88 -10.36
CA ASP A 201 4.69 12.29 -10.74
C ASP A 201 3.59 12.98 -9.93
N SER A 202 3.59 14.32 -9.96
CA SER A 202 2.52 15.13 -9.38
C SER A 202 1.20 14.90 -10.13
N LEU A 203 0.07 15.07 -9.43
CA LEU A 203 -1.26 14.82 -9.99
C LEU A 203 -1.51 15.62 -11.26
N GLY A 204 -1.79 14.92 -12.35
CA GLY A 204 -2.05 15.48 -13.67
C GLY A 204 -0.80 15.90 -14.45
N ALA A 205 0.40 15.68 -13.92
CA ALA A 205 1.65 15.98 -14.62
C ALA A 205 2.23 14.77 -15.36
N GLY A 206 1.77 13.57 -15.05
CA GLY A 206 2.20 12.33 -15.65
C GLY A 206 1.27 11.83 -16.76
N VAL A 207 1.41 10.55 -17.07
CA VAL A 207 0.71 9.88 -18.19
C VAL A 207 -0.72 9.46 -17.82
N LEU A 208 -1.01 9.21 -16.54
CA LEU A 208 -2.38 8.94 -16.07
C LEU A 208 -3.28 10.16 -16.31
N GLY A 209 -2.76 11.34 -15.99
CA GLY A 209 -3.44 12.59 -16.18
C GLY A 209 -4.62 12.81 -15.22
N MET A 210 -5.15 14.02 -15.24
CA MET A 210 -6.17 14.46 -14.27
C MET A 210 -7.50 13.70 -14.38
N GLY A 211 -7.84 13.22 -15.56
CA GLY A 211 -9.09 12.47 -15.79
C GLY A 211 -9.20 11.16 -15.02
N PHE A 212 -8.07 10.54 -14.64
CA PHE A 212 -8.08 9.39 -13.74
C PHE A 212 -8.55 9.81 -12.34
N PHE A 213 -7.95 10.87 -11.78
CA PHE A 213 -8.28 11.35 -10.44
C PHE A 213 -9.72 11.87 -10.34
N GLU A 214 -10.22 12.54 -11.39
CA GLU A 214 -11.62 12.96 -11.46
C GLU A 214 -12.58 11.77 -11.39
N ARG A 215 -12.32 10.70 -12.15
CA ARG A 215 -13.14 9.47 -12.12
C ARG A 215 -13.09 8.81 -10.75
N LEU A 216 -11.89 8.70 -10.17
CA LEU A 216 -11.70 8.06 -8.87
C LEU A 216 -12.46 8.80 -7.77
N MET A 217 -12.33 10.13 -7.70
CA MET A 217 -12.96 10.94 -6.65
C MET A 217 -14.50 10.99 -6.75
N GLN A 218 -15.06 10.56 -7.87
CA GLN A 218 -16.50 10.42 -8.10
C GLN A 218 -17.00 8.98 -8.00
N ASP A 219 -16.12 8.03 -7.73
CA ASP A 219 -16.45 6.62 -7.68
C ASP A 219 -16.66 6.15 -6.24
N LYS A 220 -17.90 5.88 -5.88
CA LYS A 220 -18.32 5.48 -4.53
C LYS A 220 -17.66 4.20 -4.00
N ARG A 221 -17.02 3.40 -4.87
CA ARG A 221 -16.28 2.20 -4.44
C ARG A 221 -15.08 2.56 -3.57
N PHE A 222 -14.59 3.80 -3.63
CA PHE A 222 -13.45 4.31 -2.89
C PHE A 222 -13.84 5.22 -1.72
N ASP A 223 -15.13 5.31 -1.40
CA ASP A 223 -15.60 6.04 -0.23
C ASP A 223 -15.12 5.37 1.07
N ASN A 224 -14.76 6.20 2.05
CA ASN A 224 -14.40 5.77 3.41
C ASN A 224 -13.15 4.89 3.52
N ILE A 225 -12.22 4.98 2.57
CA ILE A 225 -10.87 4.42 2.68
C ILE A 225 -9.83 5.54 2.64
N PRO A 226 -8.64 5.36 3.24
CA PRO A 226 -7.55 6.33 3.13
C PRO A 226 -7.07 6.46 1.67
N LEU A 227 -6.98 7.69 1.18
CA LEU A 227 -6.38 8.06 -0.09
C LEU A 227 -5.14 8.90 0.23
N ILE A 228 -3.96 8.38 -0.06
CA ILE A 228 -2.69 8.94 0.37
C ILE A 228 -1.90 9.44 -0.84
N LEU A 229 -1.33 10.64 -0.74
CA LEU A 229 -0.40 11.17 -1.73
C LEU A 229 1.03 10.74 -1.41
N GLU A 230 1.73 10.25 -2.42
CA GLU A 230 3.18 9.99 -2.40
C GLU A 230 3.86 10.68 -3.59
N THR A 231 3.24 11.75 -4.08
CA THR A 231 3.80 12.56 -5.16
C THR A 231 5.13 13.18 -4.74
N PRO A 232 6.09 13.35 -5.69
CA PRO A 232 7.49 13.65 -5.34
C PRO A 232 7.75 15.05 -4.78
N ASN A 233 6.77 15.95 -4.83
CA ASN A 233 6.91 17.32 -4.35
C ASN A 233 5.94 17.63 -3.20
N GLU A 234 6.38 17.43 -1.98
CA GLU A 234 5.58 17.67 -0.76
C GLU A 234 5.03 19.10 -0.66
N ASN A 235 5.68 20.09 -1.25
CA ASN A 235 5.18 21.47 -1.25
C ASN A 235 3.90 21.64 -2.08
N LEU A 236 3.58 20.70 -2.96
CA LEU A 236 2.36 20.71 -3.76
C LEU A 236 1.20 19.94 -3.09
N TRP A 237 1.45 19.13 -2.08
CA TRP A 237 0.42 18.31 -1.43
C TRP A 237 -0.81 19.10 -0.96
N PRO A 238 -0.69 20.27 -0.32
CA PRO A 238 -1.89 21.03 0.06
C PRO A 238 -2.76 21.39 -1.16
N GLN A 239 -2.15 21.77 -2.28
CA GLN A 239 -2.85 22.13 -3.51
C GLN A 239 -3.42 20.90 -4.23
N GLU A 240 -2.69 19.77 -4.21
CA GLU A 240 -3.15 18.50 -4.77
C GLU A 240 -4.34 17.95 -3.99
N ILE A 241 -4.31 18.03 -2.66
CA ILE A 241 -5.42 17.65 -1.79
C ILE A 241 -6.64 18.55 -2.07
N GLU A 242 -6.46 19.87 -2.15
CA GLU A 242 -7.56 20.81 -2.47
C GLU A 242 -8.19 20.48 -3.82
N LYS A 243 -7.38 20.17 -4.84
CA LYS A 243 -7.88 19.74 -6.16
C LYS A 243 -8.72 18.47 -6.07
N LEU A 244 -8.25 17.44 -5.34
CA LEU A 244 -8.99 16.19 -5.18
C LEU A 244 -10.34 16.43 -4.50
N TYR A 245 -10.39 17.18 -3.42
CA TYR A 245 -11.66 17.52 -2.77
C TYR A 245 -12.60 18.32 -3.69
N GLY A 246 -12.07 19.18 -4.56
CA GLY A 246 -12.84 19.92 -5.54
C GLY A 246 -13.45 19.07 -6.67
N MET A 247 -13.03 17.80 -6.80
CA MET A 247 -13.57 16.84 -7.80
C MET A 247 -14.71 15.99 -7.26
N THR A 248 -14.91 15.95 -5.95
CA THR A 248 -16.05 15.23 -5.35
C THR A 248 -17.36 15.90 -5.77
N PHE A 249 -18.44 15.12 -5.88
CA PHE A 249 -19.75 15.70 -6.10
C PHE A 249 -20.08 16.66 -4.95
N PRO A 250 -20.63 17.85 -5.24
CA PRO A 250 -21.22 18.67 -4.18
C PRO A 250 -22.36 17.89 -3.51
N GLU A 251 -22.36 17.86 -2.20
CA GLU A 251 -23.43 17.28 -1.39
C GLU A 251 -24.80 17.90 -1.68
#